data_7cc2f08b0ccf14500678e0635da32879
#
_entry.id   7cc2f08b0ccf14500678e0635da32879
#
_cell.length_a   1.000
_cell.length_b   1.000
_cell.length_c   1.000
_cell.angle_alpha   90.00
_cell.angle_beta   90.00
_cell.angle_gamma   90.00
#
_symmetry.space_group_name_H-M   'P 1'
#
loop_
_entity.id
_entity.type
_entity.pdbx_description
1 polymer ?
#
loop_
_entity_poly.entity_id
_entity_poly.type
_entity_poly.pdbx_seq_one_letter_code
_entity_poly.pdbx_strand_id
1 'polypeptide(L)'
;MAGIATDEMQDVDKIPGVVSGTIDITDPSYSKEAADQIKKANSNGEISGDVLQTDLVANLGYGYVGFNANRVKVGNGNGGDEASKNLRKAIATIIAVYRDVAVDSYYDEFANVINYPISDTSWAAPRVTDEGYKVAFSVDVNGNDIYTDGMSAEDKYAAAKQAALGYFEAAGYTVTDGKITAAPADARMDAEVMVGGSGTGDHPTFMALTLASDALKELGFNLIVSDMSNFSEMTNAINAGNADMFAMAWQATPDPDMFQIYHSQGGSNEKSYWIKDAELDDLIMQARQSTDQTYRKTLYKECLDIVADWAVEIPVYQRQNCVIISAQRVNLDTVTPDITTYWQWYNDLELLDLK
;
A
#
# COMPACT_ATOMS: atom_id res chain seq x y z
N MET A 1 11.49 38.41 16.29
CA MET A 1 10.85 37.17 15.82
C MET A 1 11.13 37.06 14.32
N ALA A 2 11.91 36.09 13.91
CA ALA A 2 11.97 35.72 12.52
C ALA A 2 10.59 35.15 12.13
N GLY A 3 10.02 35.61 11.02
CA GLY A 3 8.76 35.08 10.54
C GLY A 3 8.98 33.72 9.88
N ILE A 4 8.05 32.78 10.05
CA ILE A 4 8.02 31.55 9.29
C ILE A 4 7.34 31.86 7.95
N ALA A 5 8.05 31.63 6.83
CA ALA A 5 7.47 31.66 5.49
C ALA A 5 7.24 30.22 5.04
N THR A 6 6.07 29.94 4.49
CA THR A 6 5.73 28.66 3.89
C THR A 6 5.61 28.81 2.40
N ASP A 7 6.38 28.03 1.64
CA ASP A 7 6.32 27.98 0.19
C ASP A 7 5.90 26.57 -0.26
N GLU A 8 5.04 26.49 -1.27
CA GLU A 8 4.69 25.24 -1.93
C GLU A 8 5.76 24.91 -2.96
N MET A 9 6.49 23.81 -2.76
CA MET A 9 7.54 23.35 -3.65
C MET A 9 7.18 22.02 -4.29
N GLN A 10 7.60 21.85 -5.55
CA GLN A 10 7.59 20.52 -6.16
C GLN A 10 8.60 19.62 -5.46
N ASP A 11 8.30 18.33 -5.38
CA ASP A 11 9.13 17.38 -4.60
C ASP A 11 10.59 17.34 -5.08
N VAL A 12 10.82 17.44 -6.39
CA VAL A 12 12.15 17.49 -7.02
C VAL A 12 12.99 18.70 -6.61
N ASP A 13 12.37 19.79 -6.16
CA ASP A 13 13.04 21.04 -5.78
C ASP A 13 13.33 21.12 -4.26
N LYS A 14 12.76 20.21 -3.45
CA LYS A 14 12.86 20.25 -1.99
C LYS A 14 14.29 20.08 -1.49
N ILE A 15 14.98 19.00 -1.88
CA ILE A 15 16.38 18.75 -1.47
C ILE A 15 17.31 19.86 -1.99
N PRO A 16 17.31 20.22 -3.29
CA PRO A 16 18.09 21.34 -3.79
C PRO A 16 17.78 22.66 -3.08
N GLY A 17 16.53 22.90 -2.70
CA GLY A 17 16.10 24.09 -1.96
C GLY A 17 16.77 24.25 -0.61
N VAL A 18 16.86 23.16 0.18
CA VAL A 18 17.56 23.19 1.48
C VAL A 18 19.08 23.31 1.28
N VAL A 19 19.65 22.59 0.32
CA VAL A 19 21.09 22.66 0.02
C VAL A 19 21.53 24.08 -0.41
N SER A 20 20.70 24.76 -1.21
CA SER A 20 20.98 26.15 -1.64
C SER A 20 20.66 27.21 -0.58
N GLY A 21 19.96 26.85 0.50
CA GLY A 21 19.49 27.78 1.53
C GLY A 21 18.28 28.61 1.10
N THR A 22 17.55 28.19 0.07
CA THR A 22 16.28 28.81 -0.34
C THR A 22 15.19 28.52 0.69
N ILE A 23 15.21 27.34 1.27
CA ILE A 23 14.37 26.91 2.40
C ILE A 23 15.24 26.28 3.47
N ASP A 24 14.75 26.21 4.69
CA ASP A 24 15.51 25.77 5.86
C ASP A 24 15.12 24.35 6.31
N ILE A 25 13.83 23.98 6.16
CA ILE A 25 13.28 22.67 6.54
C ILE A 25 12.22 22.27 5.50
N THR A 26 12.18 20.99 5.15
CA THR A 26 11.12 20.42 4.29
C THR A 26 11.02 18.90 4.46
N ASP A 27 9.98 18.32 3.86
CA ASP A 27 9.63 16.89 3.90
C ASP A 27 9.56 16.29 2.49
N PRO A 28 10.69 15.96 1.86
CA PRO A 28 10.69 15.30 0.55
C PRO A 28 10.14 13.87 0.63
N SER A 29 9.59 13.38 -0.48
CA SER A 29 9.29 11.97 -0.63
C SER A 29 10.58 11.16 -0.52
N TYR A 30 10.63 10.21 0.43
CA TYR A 30 11.85 9.48 0.72
C TYR A 30 11.97 8.21 -0.11
N SER A 31 12.59 8.35 -1.26
CA SER A 31 12.96 7.26 -2.16
C SER A 31 14.47 6.97 -2.09
N LYS A 32 14.90 5.89 -2.72
CA LYS A 32 16.32 5.59 -2.91
C LYS A 32 17.08 6.76 -3.56
N GLU A 33 16.49 7.36 -4.59
CA GLU A 33 17.07 8.51 -5.28
C GLU A 33 17.19 9.73 -4.35
N ALA A 34 16.17 10.01 -3.54
CA ALA A 34 16.21 11.08 -2.56
C ALA A 34 17.30 10.85 -1.51
N ALA A 35 17.42 9.62 -1.00
CA ALA A 35 18.49 9.25 -0.06
C ALA A 35 19.87 9.45 -0.66
N ASP A 36 20.10 9.06 -1.91
CA ASP A 36 21.37 9.26 -2.62
C ASP A 36 21.69 10.75 -2.83
N GLN A 37 20.69 11.58 -3.12
CA GLN A 37 20.85 13.04 -3.23
C GLN A 37 21.26 13.65 -1.89
N ILE A 38 20.61 13.24 -0.79
CA ILE A 38 20.93 13.71 0.56
C ILE A 38 22.35 13.30 0.97
N LYS A 39 22.70 12.01 0.80
CA LYS A 39 24.05 11.49 1.07
C LYS A 39 25.13 12.24 0.28
N LYS A 40 24.84 12.57 -0.97
CA LYS A 40 25.77 13.30 -1.84
C LYS A 40 25.96 14.76 -1.43
N ALA A 41 24.96 15.38 -0.80
CA ALA A 41 25.05 16.76 -0.31
C ALA A 41 25.96 16.87 0.92
N ASN A 42 26.01 15.86 1.78
CA ASN A 42 26.81 15.82 2.98
C ASN A 42 28.25 15.34 2.70
N SER A 43 29.25 15.99 3.30
CA SER A 43 30.66 15.66 3.08
C SER A 43 31.07 14.28 3.61
N ASN A 44 30.34 13.74 4.59
CA ASN A 44 30.53 12.41 5.16
C ASN A 44 29.88 11.28 4.35
N GLY A 45 29.04 11.61 3.35
CA GLY A 45 28.31 10.62 2.55
C GLY A 45 27.16 9.93 3.28
N GLU A 46 26.71 10.50 4.42
CA GLU A 46 25.60 9.98 5.22
C GLU A 46 24.36 10.85 5.07
N ILE A 47 23.19 10.33 5.52
CA ILE A 47 21.92 11.09 5.44
C ILE A 47 21.89 12.30 6.38
N SER A 48 22.73 12.31 7.42
CA SER A 48 22.90 13.44 8.34
C SER A 48 24.36 13.87 8.39
N GLY A 49 24.60 15.18 8.22
CA GLY A 49 25.97 15.70 8.14
C GLY A 49 26.05 17.21 8.25
N ASP A 50 27.03 17.77 7.57
CA ASP A 50 27.40 19.20 7.65
C ASP A 50 26.50 20.12 6.81
N VAL A 51 25.75 19.59 5.86
CA VAL A 51 24.83 20.36 5.00
C VAL A 51 23.38 20.07 5.38
N LEU A 52 23.01 18.81 5.48
CA LEU A 52 21.67 18.33 5.80
C LEU A 52 21.68 17.47 7.05
N GLN A 53 20.77 17.76 7.97
CA GLN A 53 20.32 16.83 9.01
C GLN A 53 19.03 16.17 8.49
N THR A 54 18.92 14.84 8.63
CA THR A 54 17.77 14.07 8.19
C THR A 54 17.16 13.29 9.35
N ASP A 55 15.87 13.45 9.54
CA ASP A 55 15.10 12.67 10.49
C ASP A 55 14.10 11.79 9.74
N LEU A 56 14.03 10.50 10.11
CA LEU A 56 13.14 9.51 9.51
C LEU A 56 12.14 9.02 10.54
N VAL A 57 10.87 8.99 10.17
CA VAL A 57 9.80 8.44 10.99
C VAL A 57 8.89 7.56 10.15
N ALA A 58 8.31 6.50 10.74
CA ALA A 58 7.33 5.68 10.04
C ALA A 58 6.13 6.54 9.60
N ASN A 59 5.71 6.41 8.34
CA ASN A 59 4.50 7.05 7.85
C ASN A 59 3.27 6.46 8.55
N LEU A 60 2.29 7.27 8.88
CA LEU A 60 1.03 6.78 9.45
C LEU A 60 0.19 6.01 8.42
N GLY A 61 0.34 6.34 7.14
CA GLY A 61 -0.36 5.68 6.03
C GLY A 61 0.36 4.44 5.50
N TYR A 62 -0.25 3.78 4.53
CA TYR A 62 0.32 2.63 3.82
C TYR A 62 -0.13 2.57 2.37
N GLY A 63 0.70 1.96 1.50
CA GLY A 63 0.39 1.74 0.10
C GLY A 63 -0.26 0.39 -0.16
N TYR A 64 -1.21 0.36 -1.10
CA TYR A 64 -2.00 -0.81 -1.41
C TYR A 64 -2.46 -0.86 -2.86
N VAL A 65 -2.93 -2.05 -3.29
CA VAL A 65 -3.70 -2.22 -4.53
C VAL A 65 -5.11 -2.67 -4.16
N GLY A 66 -6.10 -1.87 -4.54
CA GLY A 66 -7.51 -2.12 -4.27
C GLY A 66 -8.25 -2.77 -5.44
N PHE A 67 -9.29 -3.55 -5.14
CA PHE A 67 -10.23 -4.12 -6.11
C PHE A 67 -11.64 -3.62 -5.85
N ASN A 68 -12.37 -3.33 -6.90
CA ASN A 68 -13.81 -3.16 -6.83
C ASN A 68 -14.50 -4.51 -7.00
N ALA A 69 -15.05 -5.05 -5.90
CA ALA A 69 -15.70 -6.37 -5.90
C ALA A 69 -16.96 -6.43 -6.77
N ASN A 70 -17.56 -5.28 -7.12
CA ASN A 70 -18.70 -5.25 -8.06
C ASN A 70 -18.26 -5.29 -9.52
N ARG A 71 -16.97 -5.10 -9.81
CA ARG A 71 -16.41 -5.11 -11.17
C ARG A 71 -15.53 -6.33 -11.43
N VAL A 72 -14.65 -6.68 -10.48
CA VAL A 72 -13.79 -7.87 -10.55
C VAL A 72 -14.53 -9.04 -9.87
N LYS A 73 -15.44 -9.65 -10.60
CA LYS A 73 -16.31 -10.73 -10.15
C LYS A 73 -16.62 -11.71 -11.27
N VAL A 74 -17.17 -12.86 -10.92
CA VAL A 74 -17.60 -13.90 -11.86
C VAL A 74 -19.09 -13.71 -12.19
N GLY A 75 -19.38 -13.58 -13.47
CA GLY A 75 -20.74 -13.49 -13.98
C GLY A 75 -21.52 -12.27 -13.45
N ASN A 76 -22.84 -12.43 -13.37
CA ASN A 76 -23.76 -11.45 -12.77
C ASN A 76 -23.90 -11.62 -11.25
N GLY A 77 -23.03 -12.43 -10.64
CA GLY A 77 -23.05 -12.76 -9.21
C GLY A 77 -22.75 -11.57 -8.32
N ASN A 78 -22.84 -11.83 -7.02
CA ASN A 78 -22.39 -10.92 -5.99
C ASN A 78 -20.86 -10.97 -5.90
N GLY A 79 -20.21 -9.84 -5.70
CA GLY A 79 -18.77 -9.79 -5.44
C GLY A 79 -18.30 -10.61 -4.23
N GLY A 80 -19.21 -10.92 -3.29
CA GLY A 80 -18.95 -11.79 -2.14
C GLY A 80 -19.07 -13.29 -2.40
N ASP A 81 -19.52 -13.72 -3.58
CA ASP A 81 -19.61 -15.15 -3.92
C ASP A 81 -18.20 -15.77 -3.99
N GLU A 82 -18.07 -17.04 -3.59
CA GLU A 82 -16.78 -17.73 -3.55
C GLU A 82 -16.03 -17.71 -4.88
N ALA A 83 -16.72 -17.88 -6.00
CA ALA A 83 -16.12 -17.79 -7.32
C ALA A 83 -15.52 -16.40 -7.59
N SER A 84 -16.20 -15.33 -7.19
CA SER A 84 -15.73 -13.95 -7.35
C SER A 84 -14.55 -13.63 -6.41
N LYS A 85 -14.57 -14.13 -5.17
CA LYS A 85 -13.43 -14.03 -4.24
C LYS A 85 -12.22 -14.78 -4.80
N ASN A 86 -12.40 -16.00 -5.32
CA ASN A 86 -11.34 -16.79 -5.89
C ASN A 86 -10.71 -16.12 -7.14
N LEU A 87 -11.49 -15.46 -7.99
CA LEU A 87 -10.96 -14.65 -9.09
C LEU A 87 -10.01 -13.55 -8.57
N ARG A 88 -10.43 -12.81 -7.56
CA ARG A 88 -9.60 -11.76 -6.97
C ARG A 88 -8.39 -12.34 -6.24
N LYS A 89 -8.53 -13.46 -5.50
CA LYS A 89 -7.41 -14.18 -4.86
C LYS A 89 -6.38 -14.66 -5.90
N ALA A 90 -6.82 -15.13 -7.07
CA ALA A 90 -5.92 -15.51 -8.14
C ALA A 90 -5.02 -14.36 -8.60
N ILE A 91 -5.64 -13.21 -8.90
CA ILE A 91 -4.92 -11.99 -9.33
C ILE A 91 -4.05 -11.47 -8.18
N ALA A 92 -4.59 -11.42 -6.96
CA ALA A 92 -3.90 -10.94 -5.78
C ALA A 92 -2.65 -11.77 -5.43
N THR A 93 -2.71 -13.10 -5.59
CA THR A 93 -1.57 -13.99 -5.35
C THR A 93 -0.39 -13.67 -6.28
N ILE A 94 -0.68 -13.39 -7.56
CA ILE A 94 0.37 -12.99 -8.52
C ILE A 94 0.92 -11.61 -8.20
N ILE A 95 0.08 -10.63 -7.83
CA ILE A 95 0.58 -9.29 -7.46
C ILE A 95 1.39 -9.37 -6.16
N ALA A 96 0.91 -10.13 -5.18
CA ALA A 96 1.52 -10.20 -3.86
C ALA A 96 2.94 -10.79 -3.86
N VAL A 97 3.25 -11.72 -4.76
CA VAL A 97 4.60 -12.31 -4.84
C VAL A 97 5.65 -11.33 -5.35
N TYR A 98 5.24 -10.23 -6.00
CA TYR A 98 6.15 -9.17 -6.49
C TYR A 98 6.22 -7.94 -5.57
N ARG A 99 5.62 -7.97 -4.35
CA ARG A 99 5.62 -6.80 -3.46
C ARG A 99 7.02 -6.37 -3.01
N ASP A 100 7.92 -7.34 -2.79
CA ASP A 100 9.33 -7.05 -2.47
C ASP A 100 9.99 -6.22 -3.58
N VAL A 101 9.67 -6.50 -4.85
CA VAL A 101 10.19 -5.72 -5.99
C VAL A 101 9.72 -4.26 -5.92
N ALA A 102 8.48 -3.99 -5.51
CA ALA A 102 7.98 -2.63 -5.35
C ALA A 102 8.77 -1.86 -4.30
N VAL A 103 9.08 -2.52 -3.17
CA VAL A 103 9.88 -1.93 -2.09
C VAL A 103 11.31 -1.74 -2.56
N ASP A 104 11.99 -2.78 -3.02
CA ASP A 104 13.41 -2.75 -3.36
C ASP A 104 13.74 -1.80 -4.52
N SER A 105 12.82 -1.66 -5.50
CA SER A 105 13.07 -0.81 -6.67
C SER A 105 12.91 0.68 -6.38
N TYR A 106 12.01 1.05 -5.46
CA TYR A 106 11.66 2.46 -5.20
C TYR A 106 12.17 2.97 -3.85
N TYR A 107 11.99 2.20 -2.78
CA TYR A 107 12.29 2.63 -1.41
C TYR A 107 13.56 2.01 -0.83
N ASP A 108 13.99 0.81 -1.29
CA ASP A 108 15.08 0.03 -0.70
C ASP A 108 14.82 -0.23 0.81
N GLU A 109 15.78 0.04 1.68
CA GLU A 109 15.67 -0.16 3.13
C GLU A 109 14.68 0.79 3.84
N PHE A 110 14.08 1.74 3.11
CA PHE A 110 13.22 2.81 3.69
C PHE A 110 11.73 2.52 3.66
N ALA A 111 11.35 1.32 3.24
CA ALA A 111 9.99 0.80 3.36
C ALA A 111 10.01 -0.69 3.63
N ASN A 112 8.90 -1.20 4.17
CA ASN A 112 8.70 -2.62 4.43
C ASN A 112 7.43 -3.11 3.73
N VAL A 113 7.43 -4.36 3.27
CA VAL A 113 6.22 -5.04 2.85
C VAL A 113 5.33 -5.30 4.07
N ILE A 114 4.04 -4.94 3.96
CA ILE A 114 3.05 -5.21 4.99
C ILE A 114 2.10 -6.32 4.57
N ASN A 115 1.51 -7.02 5.53
CA ASN A 115 0.68 -8.20 5.27
C ASN A 115 -0.80 -8.02 5.63
N TYR A 116 -1.16 -6.89 6.23
CA TYR A 116 -2.53 -6.53 6.53
C TYR A 116 -2.83 -5.12 6.03
N PRO A 117 -4.07 -4.84 5.57
CA PRO A 117 -4.46 -3.51 5.11
C PRO A 117 -4.74 -2.58 6.31
N ILE A 118 -3.69 -2.30 7.06
CA ILE A 118 -3.65 -1.40 8.22
C ILE A 118 -2.21 -0.90 8.37
N SER A 119 -2.05 0.35 8.82
CA SER A 119 -0.71 0.89 9.10
C SER A 119 0.00 0.07 10.18
N ASP A 120 1.25 -0.29 9.95
CA ASP A 120 2.09 -0.99 10.93
C ASP A 120 2.36 -0.15 12.19
N THR A 121 2.15 1.18 12.14
CA THR A 121 2.23 2.04 13.32
C THR A 121 1.01 1.91 14.24
N SER A 122 -0.09 1.33 13.73
CA SER A 122 -1.31 1.13 14.51
C SER A 122 -1.11 0.12 15.64
N TRP A 123 -1.67 0.43 16.80
CA TRP A 123 -1.73 -0.50 17.93
C TRP A 123 -2.56 -1.75 17.64
N ALA A 124 -3.48 -1.70 16.67
CA ALA A 124 -4.31 -2.81 16.26
C ALA A 124 -3.67 -3.67 15.15
N ALA A 125 -2.56 -3.24 14.55
CA ALA A 125 -1.91 -3.99 13.49
C ALA A 125 -1.43 -5.36 14.01
N PRO A 126 -1.77 -6.47 13.32
CA PRO A 126 -1.24 -7.79 13.65
C PRO A 126 0.29 -7.83 13.51
N ARG A 127 0.96 -8.49 14.44
CA ARG A 127 2.41 -8.65 14.48
C ARG A 127 2.81 -10.07 14.10
N VAL A 128 4.00 -10.24 13.56
CA VAL A 128 4.54 -11.56 13.18
C VAL A 128 4.51 -12.56 14.36
N THR A 129 4.59 -12.06 15.60
CA THR A 129 4.53 -12.85 16.82
C THR A 129 3.11 -13.13 17.32
N ASP A 130 2.09 -12.51 16.73
CA ASP A 130 0.70 -12.72 17.15
C ASP A 130 0.19 -14.08 16.62
N GLU A 131 -0.57 -14.79 17.44
CA GLU A 131 -1.22 -16.03 17.02
C GLU A 131 -2.16 -15.76 15.82
N GLY A 132 -2.10 -16.64 14.82
CA GLY A 132 -2.89 -16.48 13.60
C GLY A 132 -2.40 -15.40 12.65
N TYR A 133 -1.18 -14.87 12.82
CA TYR A 133 -0.55 -14.01 11.82
C TYR A 133 -0.39 -14.74 10.49
N LYS A 134 -0.73 -14.08 9.39
CA LYS A 134 -0.61 -14.63 8.04
C LYS A 134 0.10 -13.65 7.11
N VAL A 135 0.94 -14.19 6.25
CA VAL A 135 1.45 -13.42 5.10
C VAL A 135 0.32 -13.28 4.08
N ALA A 136 0.13 -12.09 3.55
CA ALA A 136 -0.97 -11.82 2.62
C ALA A 136 -0.83 -12.66 1.34
N PHE A 137 -1.91 -13.32 0.94
CA PHE A 137 -2.01 -14.11 -0.29
C PHE A 137 -0.91 -15.18 -0.45
N SER A 138 -0.55 -15.83 0.66
CA SER A 138 0.49 -16.88 0.72
C SER A 138 -0.03 -18.31 0.82
N VAL A 139 -1.35 -18.51 0.70
CA VAL A 139 -1.97 -19.83 0.72
C VAL A 139 -2.63 -20.16 -0.61
N ASP A 140 -2.69 -21.45 -0.96
CA ASP A 140 -3.43 -21.92 -2.12
C ASP A 140 -4.94 -22.03 -1.85
N VAL A 141 -5.72 -22.44 -2.84
CA VAL A 141 -7.17 -22.59 -2.75
C VAL A 141 -7.62 -23.64 -1.72
N ASN A 142 -6.73 -24.53 -1.31
CA ASN A 142 -6.98 -25.55 -0.29
C ASN A 142 -6.50 -25.12 1.10
N GLY A 143 -5.93 -23.91 1.24
CA GLY A 143 -5.39 -23.37 2.48
C GLY A 143 -3.98 -23.84 2.83
N ASN A 144 -3.25 -24.46 1.90
CA ASN A 144 -1.86 -24.84 2.10
C ASN A 144 -0.93 -23.67 1.80
N ASP A 145 0.17 -23.56 2.53
CA ASP A 145 1.19 -22.56 2.27
C ASP A 145 1.80 -22.73 0.89
N ILE A 146 1.83 -21.63 0.11
CA ILE A 146 2.44 -21.58 -1.21
C ILE A 146 3.96 -21.56 -1.10
N TYR A 147 4.49 -20.91 -0.08
CA TYR A 147 5.92 -20.66 0.08
C TYR A 147 6.48 -21.44 1.27
N THR A 148 7.71 -21.93 1.09
CA THR A 148 8.48 -22.58 2.15
C THR A 148 9.78 -21.82 2.39
N ASP A 149 10.36 -22.01 3.57
CA ASP A 149 11.64 -21.40 3.92
C ASP A 149 12.74 -21.77 2.91
N GLY A 150 13.51 -20.77 2.49
CA GLY A 150 14.64 -20.96 1.58
C GLY A 150 14.29 -21.06 0.10
N MET A 151 13.02 -20.89 -0.30
CA MET A 151 12.67 -20.77 -1.72
C MET A 151 13.39 -19.60 -2.38
N SER A 152 13.94 -19.84 -3.60
CA SER A 152 14.42 -18.75 -4.46
C SER A 152 13.26 -17.86 -4.94
N ALA A 153 13.56 -16.67 -5.44
CA ALA A 153 12.55 -15.78 -6.01
C ALA A 153 11.83 -16.46 -7.19
N GLU A 154 12.57 -17.12 -8.07
CA GLU A 154 12.03 -17.85 -9.22
C GLU A 154 11.08 -18.98 -8.79
N ASP A 155 11.44 -19.73 -7.75
CA ASP A 155 10.57 -20.80 -7.22
C ASP A 155 9.29 -20.21 -6.61
N LYS A 156 9.38 -19.08 -5.89
CA LYS A 156 8.21 -18.37 -5.37
C LYS A 156 7.28 -17.88 -6.50
N TYR A 157 7.84 -17.32 -7.58
CA TYR A 157 7.05 -16.89 -8.73
C TYR A 157 6.35 -18.06 -9.41
N ALA A 158 7.05 -19.20 -9.57
CA ALA A 158 6.47 -20.42 -10.13
C ALA A 158 5.35 -20.99 -9.24
N ALA A 159 5.57 -21.04 -7.92
CA ALA A 159 4.58 -21.50 -6.95
C ALA A 159 3.34 -20.60 -6.92
N ALA A 160 3.52 -19.27 -6.97
CA ALA A 160 2.42 -18.32 -7.06
C ALA A 160 1.57 -18.52 -8.33
N LYS A 161 2.20 -18.77 -9.49
CA LYS A 161 1.49 -19.07 -10.74
C LYS A 161 0.65 -20.34 -10.62
N GLN A 162 1.16 -21.40 -9.99
CA GLN A 162 0.40 -22.65 -9.78
C GLN A 162 -0.79 -22.41 -8.82
N ALA A 163 -0.58 -21.70 -7.72
CA ALA A 163 -1.65 -21.36 -6.79
C ALA A 163 -2.74 -20.49 -7.45
N ALA A 164 -2.34 -19.51 -8.25
CA ALA A 164 -3.26 -18.65 -9.00
C ALA A 164 -4.11 -19.46 -9.97
N LEU A 165 -3.55 -20.44 -10.71
CA LEU A 165 -4.31 -21.33 -11.58
C LEU A 165 -5.37 -22.12 -10.80
N GLY A 166 -5.04 -22.64 -9.61
CA GLY A 166 -6.00 -23.32 -8.74
C GLY A 166 -7.16 -22.39 -8.31
N TYR A 167 -6.88 -21.13 -8.00
CA TYR A 167 -7.90 -20.15 -7.72
C TYR A 167 -8.75 -19.78 -8.95
N PHE A 168 -8.16 -19.68 -10.15
CA PHE A 168 -8.93 -19.49 -11.39
C PHE A 168 -9.86 -20.68 -11.68
N GLU A 169 -9.40 -21.93 -11.48
CA GLU A 169 -10.24 -23.12 -11.62
C GLU A 169 -11.40 -23.08 -10.63
N ALA A 170 -11.16 -22.73 -9.34
CA ALA A 170 -12.18 -22.58 -8.32
C ALA A 170 -13.16 -21.41 -8.61
N ALA A 171 -12.70 -20.41 -9.36
CA ALA A 171 -13.55 -19.34 -9.88
C ALA A 171 -14.36 -19.76 -11.12
N GLY A 172 -14.22 -21.00 -11.61
CA GLY A 172 -14.93 -21.54 -12.76
C GLY A 172 -14.26 -21.31 -14.12
N TYR A 173 -13.03 -20.81 -14.15
CA TYR A 173 -12.26 -20.70 -15.39
C TYR A 173 -11.75 -22.07 -15.85
N THR A 174 -11.70 -22.26 -17.15
CA THR A 174 -11.11 -23.48 -17.73
C THR A 174 -9.62 -23.34 -17.83
N VAL A 175 -8.88 -24.23 -17.17
CA VAL A 175 -7.41 -24.32 -17.26
C VAL A 175 -7.03 -25.57 -18.03
N THR A 176 -6.17 -25.42 -19.06
CA THR A 176 -5.64 -26.51 -19.89
C THR A 176 -4.14 -26.31 -20.10
N ASP A 177 -3.35 -27.31 -19.82
CA ASP A 177 -1.87 -27.30 -20.00
C ASP A 177 -1.22 -26.09 -19.27
N GLY A 178 -1.69 -25.78 -18.05
CA GLY A 178 -1.17 -24.67 -17.23
C GLY A 178 -1.56 -23.28 -17.73
N LYS A 179 -2.60 -23.17 -18.54
CA LYS A 179 -3.12 -21.89 -19.05
C LYS A 179 -4.64 -21.77 -18.92
N ILE A 180 -5.09 -20.58 -18.64
CA ILE A 180 -6.50 -20.21 -18.68
C ILE A 180 -6.92 -20.11 -20.16
N THR A 181 -7.88 -20.93 -20.57
CA THR A 181 -8.33 -21.01 -21.97
C THR A 181 -9.74 -20.48 -22.17
N ALA A 182 -10.54 -20.41 -21.11
CA ALA A 182 -11.87 -19.82 -21.16
C ALA A 182 -12.31 -19.29 -19.80
N ALA A 183 -13.09 -18.21 -19.80
CA ALA A 183 -13.80 -17.71 -18.65
C ALA A 183 -15.16 -18.40 -18.53
N PRO A 184 -15.76 -18.50 -17.32
CA PRO A 184 -17.15 -18.87 -17.17
C PRO A 184 -18.08 -17.81 -17.78
N ALA A 185 -19.37 -18.15 -17.97
CA ALA A 185 -20.33 -17.23 -18.57
C ALA A 185 -20.37 -15.88 -17.83
N ASP A 186 -20.39 -14.80 -18.60
CA ASP A 186 -20.42 -13.41 -18.12
C ASP A 186 -19.22 -13.01 -17.25
N ALA A 187 -18.09 -13.75 -17.27
CA ALA A 187 -16.84 -13.37 -16.65
C ALA A 187 -15.83 -12.86 -17.69
N ARG A 188 -14.88 -12.03 -17.23
CA ARG A 188 -13.86 -11.41 -18.08
C ARG A 188 -12.54 -12.18 -18.04
N MET A 189 -11.77 -12.10 -19.13
CA MET A 189 -10.39 -12.59 -19.21
C MET A 189 -9.37 -11.46 -19.00
N ASP A 190 -9.83 -10.32 -18.49
CA ASP A 190 -9.02 -9.13 -18.26
C ASP A 190 -9.48 -8.38 -17.01
N ALA A 191 -8.61 -7.55 -16.49
CA ALA A 191 -8.90 -6.50 -15.51
C ALA A 191 -7.93 -5.34 -15.74
N GLU A 192 -8.34 -4.12 -15.40
CA GLU A 192 -7.49 -2.94 -15.45
C GLU A 192 -7.10 -2.49 -14.05
N VAL A 193 -5.80 -2.23 -13.84
CA VAL A 193 -5.30 -1.55 -12.63
C VAL A 193 -4.83 -0.16 -12.98
N MET A 194 -5.47 0.86 -12.40
CA MET A 194 -5.07 2.26 -12.54
C MET A 194 -3.97 2.58 -11.53
N VAL A 195 -2.88 3.17 -11.99
CA VAL A 195 -1.73 3.59 -11.17
C VAL A 195 -1.54 5.08 -11.36
N GLY A 196 -1.61 5.86 -10.27
CA GLY A 196 -1.36 7.30 -10.33
C GLY A 196 0.13 7.60 -10.39
N GLY A 197 0.54 8.45 -11.31
CA GLY A 197 1.94 8.86 -11.47
C GLY A 197 2.08 10.00 -12.47
N SER A 198 3.26 10.16 -13.01
CA SER A 198 3.53 11.12 -14.09
C SER A 198 3.36 10.52 -15.51
N GLY A 199 2.95 9.28 -15.63
CA GLY A 199 2.89 8.55 -16.89
C GLY A 199 4.24 8.01 -17.34
N THR A 200 5.21 7.92 -16.43
CA THR A 200 6.59 7.47 -16.70
C THR A 200 6.99 6.22 -15.90
N GLY A 201 6.03 5.60 -15.21
CA GLY A 201 6.27 4.43 -14.37
C GLY A 201 6.93 4.75 -13.02
N ASP A 202 6.79 5.97 -12.54
CA ASP A 202 7.43 6.50 -11.33
C ASP A 202 6.67 6.20 -10.02
N HIS A 203 5.60 5.41 -10.09
CA HIS A 203 4.87 4.98 -8.89
C HIS A 203 5.53 3.75 -8.23
N PRO A 204 5.61 3.66 -6.90
CA PRO A 204 6.27 2.54 -6.20
C PRO A 204 5.78 1.15 -6.61
N THR A 205 4.47 0.98 -6.86
CA THR A 205 3.90 -0.31 -7.24
C THR A 205 3.96 -0.62 -8.74
N PHE A 206 4.39 0.34 -9.58
CA PHE A 206 4.32 0.18 -11.05
C PHE A 206 5.13 -1.01 -11.55
N MET A 207 6.35 -1.18 -11.07
CA MET A 207 7.21 -2.30 -11.49
C MET A 207 6.60 -3.65 -11.08
N ALA A 208 6.11 -3.78 -9.84
CA ALA A 208 5.48 -5.01 -9.35
C ALA A 208 4.22 -5.36 -10.17
N LEU A 209 3.39 -4.37 -10.50
CA LEU A 209 2.20 -4.56 -11.32
C LEU A 209 2.53 -4.93 -12.77
N THR A 210 3.62 -4.38 -13.33
CA THR A 210 4.10 -4.74 -14.66
C THR A 210 4.55 -6.21 -14.69
N LEU A 211 5.33 -6.66 -13.71
CA LEU A 211 5.75 -8.06 -13.59
C LEU A 211 4.54 -9.00 -13.37
N ALA A 212 3.58 -8.58 -12.56
CA ALA A 212 2.34 -9.32 -12.34
C ALA A 212 1.50 -9.42 -13.63
N SER A 213 1.43 -8.34 -14.43
CA SER A 213 0.77 -8.33 -15.73
C SER A 213 1.39 -9.34 -16.69
N ASP A 214 2.73 -9.35 -16.78
CA ASP A 214 3.44 -10.32 -17.62
C ASP A 214 3.19 -11.76 -17.15
N ALA A 215 3.24 -12.03 -15.85
CA ALA A 215 2.97 -13.34 -15.28
C ALA A 215 1.54 -13.80 -15.54
N LEU A 216 0.53 -12.95 -15.35
CA LEU A 216 -0.87 -13.26 -15.63
C LEU A 216 -1.12 -13.48 -17.12
N LYS A 217 -0.46 -12.71 -17.99
CA LYS A 217 -0.53 -12.90 -19.44
C LYS A 217 0.03 -14.25 -19.87
N GLU A 218 1.11 -14.72 -19.26
CA GLU A 218 1.63 -16.07 -19.49
C GLU A 218 0.61 -17.15 -19.11
N LEU A 219 -0.18 -16.91 -18.07
CA LEU A 219 -1.27 -17.79 -17.63
C LEU A 219 -2.53 -17.68 -18.50
N GLY A 220 -2.65 -16.67 -19.37
CA GLY A 220 -3.81 -16.46 -20.24
C GLY A 220 -4.84 -15.43 -19.71
N PHE A 221 -4.52 -14.70 -18.65
CA PHE A 221 -5.34 -13.59 -18.14
C PHE A 221 -4.65 -12.25 -18.40
N ASN A 222 -5.37 -11.23 -18.85
CA ASN A 222 -4.79 -9.94 -19.22
C ASN A 222 -5.00 -8.89 -18.12
N LEU A 223 -3.97 -8.63 -17.30
CA LEU A 223 -3.96 -7.50 -16.39
C LEU A 223 -3.40 -6.27 -17.12
N ILE A 224 -4.25 -5.27 -17.35
CA ILE A 224 -3.88 -4.01 -18.01
C ILE A 224 -3.38 -3.04 -16.95
N VAL A 225 -2.14 -2.60 -17.04
CA VAL A 225 -1.57 -1.58 -16.13
C VAL A 225 -1.67 -0.21 -16.81
N SER A 226 -2.55 0.65 -16.29
CA SER A 226 -2.79 2.00 -16.81
C SER A 226 -2.08 3.03 -15.94
N ASP A 227 -0.97 3.58 -16.44
CA ASP A 227 -0.21 4.65 -15.80
C ASP A 227 -0.90 5.99 -16.05
N MET A 228 -1.56 6.53 -15.01
CA MET A 228 -2.44 7.68 -15.09
C MET A 228 -1.69 8.97 -14.75
N SER A 229 -1.36 9.78 -15.75
CA SER A 229 -0.74 11.10 -15.53
C SER A 229 -1.69 12.14 -14.94
N ASN A 230 -2.99 11.89 -14.96
CA ASN A 230 -4.01 12.75 -14.37
C ASN A 230 -4.64 12.07 -13.13
N PHE A 231 -4.11 12.40 -11.95
CA PHE A 231 -4.60 11.85 -10.68
C PHE A 231 -6.08 12.16 -10.41
N SER A 232 -6.58 13.32 -10.84
CA SER A 232 -8.00 13.68 -10.67
C SER A 232 -8.90 12.80 -11.52
N GLU A 233 -8.49 12.41 -12.72
CA GLU A 233 -9.24 11.48 -13.57
C GLU A 233 -9.32 10.09 -12.93
N MET A 234 -8.21 9.57 -12.41
CA MET A 234 -8.15 8.32 -11.68
C MET A 234 -9.09 8.33 -10.46
N THR A 235 -8.99 9.36 -9.61
CA THR A 235 -9.83 9.46 -8.41
C THR A 235 -11.32 9.63 -8.75
N ASN A 236 -11.66 10.33 -9.83
CA ASN A 236 -13.03 10.41 -10.31
C ASN A 236 -13.55 9.05 -10.79
N ALA A 237 -12.75 8.25 -11.49
CA ALA A 237 -13.13 6.91 -11.91
C ALA A 237 -13.38 5.99 -10.70
N ILE A 238 -12.49 6.02 -9.69
CA ILE A 238 -12.66 5.26 -8.44
C ILE A 238 -13.94 5.69 -7.72
N ASN A 239 -14.15 6.99 -7.52
CA ASN A 239 -15.30 7.54 -6.82
C ASN A 239 -16.65 7.29 -7.54
N ALA A 240 -16.61 7.10 -8.85
CA ALA A 240 -17.75 6.73 -9.66
C ALA A 240 -18.00 5.20 -9.70
N GLY A 241 -17.15 4.38 -9.06
CA GLY A 241 -17.21 2.91 -9.09
C GLY A 241 -16.84 2.32 -10.45
N ASN A 242 -16.09 3.04 -11.28
CA ASN A 242 -15.71 2.65 -12.64
C ASN A 242 -14.30 2.06 -12.76
N ALA A 243 -13.49 2.07 -11.71
CA ALA A 243 -12.20 1.40 -11.68
C ALA A 243 -12.37 -0.08 -11.32
N ASP A 244 -11.71 -0.99 -12.04
CA ASP A 244 -11.65 -2.40 -11.67
C ASP A 244 -10.70 -2.58 -10.48
N MET A 245 -9.48 -2.05 -10.63
CA MET A 245 -8.43 -2.05 -9.61
C MET A 245 -7.70 -0.71 -9.63
N PHE A 246 -7.06 -0.38 -8.52
CA PHE A 246 -6.34 0.89 -8.38
C PHE A 246 -5.20 0.78 -7.35
N ALA A 247 -4.05 1.37 -7.66
CA ALA A 247 -2.93 1.50 -6.75
C ALA A 247 -3.01 2.86 -6.05
N MET A 248 -3.15 2.85 -4.72
CA MET A 248 -3.35 4.04 -3.89
C MET A 248 -2.61 3.92 -2.55
N ALA A 249 -2.69 4.96 -1.75
CA ALA A 249 -2.23 4.94 -0.37
C ALA A 249 -3.31 5.54 0.55
N TRP A 250 -3.52 4.92 1.70
CA TRP A 250 -4.30 5.49 2.78
C TRP A 250 -3.42 6.36 3.67
N GLN A 251 -3.94 7.50 4.08
CA GLN A 251 -3.47 8.22 5.24
C GLN A 251 -4.29 7.71 6.43
N ALA A 252 -3.66 6.94 7.32
CA ALA A 252 -4.34 6.40 8.49
C ALA A 252 -4.54 7.46 9.59
N THR A 253 -5.34 7.11 10.58
CA THR A 253 -5.60 7.90 11.78
C THR A 253 -5.09 7.14 13.01
N PRO A 254 -4.83 7.82 14.16
CA PRO A 254 -4.43 7.14 15.39
C PRO A 254 -5.43 6.09 15.88
N ASP A 255 -6.73 6.33 15.70
CA ASP A 255 -7.76 5.31 15.90
C ASP A 255 -7.95 4.51 14.61
N PRO A 256 -7.78 3.17 14.64
CA PRO A 256 -7.88 2.32 13.45
C PRO A 256 -9.33 1.98 13.08
N ASP A 257 -10.23 2.96 13.13
CA ASP A 257 -11.64 2.78 12.76
C ASP A 257 -11.80 2.37 11.30
N MET A 258 -12.39 1.21 11.06
CA MET A 258 -12.57 0.62 9.73
C MET A 258 -13.91 0.98 9.07
N PHE A 259 -14.78 1.76 9.73
CA PHE A 259 -16.14 2.02 9.24
C PHE A 259 -16.14 2.68 7.86
N GLN A 260 -15.39 3.75 7.67
CA GLN A 260 -15.37 4.50 6.42
C GLN A 260 -14.91 3.64 5.24
N ILE A 261 -13.96 2.73 5.48
CA ILE A 261 -13.25 2.00 4.43
C ILE A 261 -13.98 0.70 4.08
N TYR A 262 -14.46 -0.06 5.07
CA TYR A 262 -14.93 -1.42 4.85
C TYR A 262 -16.38 -1.71 5.26
N HIS A 263 -17.00 -0.89 6.13
CA HIS A 263 -18.41 -1.08 6.47
C HIS A 263 -19.30 -0.87 5.24
N SER A 264 -20.35 -1.66 5.06
CA SER A 264 -21.24 -1.60 3.87
C SER A 264 -21.88 -0.23 3.65
N GLN A 265 -21.99 0.61 4.69
CA GLN A 265 -22.44 2.00 4.63
C GLN A 265 -21.31 3.02 4.66
N GLY A 266 -20.06 2.58 4.59
CA GLY A 266 -18.88 3.44 4.57
C GLY A 266 -18.71 4.11 3.22
N GLY A 267 -18.47 5.43 3.21
CA GLY A 267 -18.45 6.21 1.97
C GLY A 267 -17.32 5.82 1.00
N SER A 268 -16.21 5.29 1.50
CA SER A 268 -15.14 4.76 0.64
C SER A 268 -15.48 3.36 0.14
N ASN A 269 -16.09 2.51 0.97
CA ASN A 269 -16.48 1.18 0.56
C ASN A 269 -17.50 1.20 -0.58
N GLU A 270 -18.56 2.02 -0.47
CA GLU A 270 -19.60 2.13 -1.51
C GLU A 270 -19.07 2.55 -2.89
N LYS A 271 -17.94 3.25 -2.93
CA LYS A 271 -17.35 3.78 -4.17
C LYS A 271 -16.25 2.87 -4.71
N SER A 272 -15.39 2.36 -3.81
CA SER A 272 -14.11 1.76 -4.18
C SER A 272 -14.12 0.23 -4.10
N TYR A 273 -14.56 -0.35 -2.97
CA TYR A 273 -14.39 -1.79 -2.71
C TYR A 273 -15.65 -2.62 -2.93
N TRP A 274 -16.82 -2.09 -2.59
CA TRP A 274 -18.12 -2.76 -2.70
C TRP A 274 -18.25 -4.04 -1.85
N ILE A 275 -17.61 -4.10 -0.69
CA ILE A 275 -17.84 -5.16 0.29
C ILE A 275 -19.28 -5.02 0.84
N LYS A 276 -20.00 -6.13 0.92
CA LYS A 276 -21.30 -6.24 1.56
C LYS A 276 -21.30 -7.50 2.41
N ASP A 277 -20.85 -7.38 3.63
CA ASP A 277 -20.66 -8.46 4.57
C ASP A 277 -21.22 -8.06 5.93
N ALA A 278 -22.26 -8.77 6.36
CA ALA A 278 -22.97 -8.42 7.59
C ALA A 278 -22.14 -8.73 8.85
N GLU A 279 -21.28 -9.76 8.80
CA GLU A 279 -20.37 -10.10 9.91
C GLU A 279 -19.31 -9.02 10.08
N LEU A 280 -18.71 -8.58 8.97
CA LEU A 280 -17.76 -7.47 8.98
C LEU A 280 -18.39 -6.18 9.52
N ASP A 281 -19.61 -5.85 9.09
CA ASP A 281 -20.33 -4.68 9.56
C ASP A 281 -20.55 -4.73 11.08
N ASP A 282 -20.98 -5.88 11.61
CA ASP A 282 -21.23 -6.09 13.03
C ASP A 282 -19.93 -5.99 13.86
N LEU A 283 -18.83 -6.59 13.40
CA LEU A 283 -17.52 -6.53 14.07
C LEU A 283 -16.98 -5.11 14.12
N ILE A 284 -17.08 -4.36 13.04
CA ILE A 284 -16.68 -2.94 12.99
C ILE A 284 -17.50 -2.14 14.01
N MET A 285 -18.82 -2.34 14.08
CA MET A 285 -19.67 -1.62 15.01
C MET A 285 -19.41 -2.00 16.47
N GLN A 286 -19.10 -3.26 16.77
CA GLN A 286 -18.69 -3.68 18.11
C GLN A 286 -17.36 -3.02 18.52
N ALA A 287 -16.38 -2.97 17.62
CA ALA A 287 -15.10 -2.30 17.88
C ALA A 287 -15.28 -0.79 18.19
N ARG A 288 -16.19 -0.11 17.50
CA ARG A 288 -16.52 1.31 17.75
C ARG A 288 -17.22 1.56 19.09
N GLN A 289 -17.91 0.56 19.66
CA GLN A 289 -18.64 0.67 20.91
C GLN A 289 -17.78 0.40 22.15
N SER A 290 -16.55 -0.09 21.99
CA SER A 290 -15.67 -0.44 23.08
C SER A 290 -14.51 0.55 23.21
N THR A 291 -14.06 0.79 24.46
CA THR A 291 -12.82 1.50 24.78
C THR A 291 -11.68 0.55 25.19
N ASP A 292 -11.96 -0.75 25.30
CA ASP A 292 -10.96 -1.76 25.62
C ASP A 292 -10.12 -2.07 24.35
N GLN A 293 -8.88 -1.62 24.35
CA GLN A 293 -7.97 -1.80 23.21
C GLN A 293 -7.68 -3.27 22.90
N THR A 294 -7.58 -4.14 23.94
CA THR A 294 -7.31 -5.55 23.73
C THR A 294 -8.47 -6.23 23.03
N TYR A 295 -9.70 -5.98 23.48
CA TYR A 295 -10.91 -6.46 22.83
C TYR A 295 -11.04 -5.92 21.41
N ARG A 296 -10.83 -4.61 21.20
CA ARG A 296 -10.88 -3.99 19.87
C ARG A 296 -9.84 -4.58 18.93
N LYS A 297 -8.60 -4.85 19.43
CA LYS A 297 -7.53 -5.49 18.61
C LYS A 297 -7.99 -6.86 18.09
N THR A 298 -8.67 -7.66 18.92
CA THR A 298 -9.23 -8.95 18.49
C THR A 298 -10.26 -8.78 17.38
N LEU A 299 -11.21 -7.87 17.57
CA LEU A 299 -12.24 -7.59 16.56
C LEU A 299 -11.65 -7.07 15.24
N TYR A 300 -10.69 -6.16 15.31
CA TYR A 300 -10.01 -5.66 14.11
C TYR A 300 -9.21 -6.74 13.38
N LYS A 301 -8.63 -7.72 14.12
CA LYS A 301 -7.98 -8.87 13.47
C LYS A 301 -8.99 -9.71 12.67
N GLU A 302 -10.16 -9.96 13.25
CA GLU A 302 -11.26 -10.66 12.56
C GLU A 302 -11.75 -9.86 11.34
N CYS A 303 -11.93 -8.55 11.46
CA CYS A 303 -12.25 -7.68 10.32
C CYS A 303 -11.21 -7.79 9.20
N LEU A 304 -9.92 -7.74 9.54
CA LEU A 304 -8.82 -7.84 8.56
C LEU A 304 -8.80 -9.22 7.88
N ASP A 305 -9.12 -10.29 8.59
CA ASP A 305 -9.23 -11.63 7.99
C ASP A 305 -10.40 -11.72 6.99
N ILE A 306 -11.54 -11.11 7.30
CA ILE A 306 -12.68 -11.03 6.36
C ILE A 306 -12.30 -10.20 5.13
N VAL A 307 -11.65 -9.03 5.30
CA VAL A 307 -11.19 -8.20 4.18
C VAL A 307 -10.20 -8.96 3.29
N ALA A 308 -9.28 -9.73 3.89
CA ALA A 308 -8.35 -10.58 3.17
C ALA A 308 -9.07 -11.72 2.41
N ASP A 309 -10.12 -12.31 3.00
CA ASP A 309 -10.94 -13.33 2.33
C ASP A 309 -11.73 -12.75 1.14
N TRP A 310 -12.25 -11.54 1.26
CA TRP A 310 -12.86 -10.84 0.13
C TRP A 310 -11.85 -10.49 -0.97
N ALA A 311 -10.55 -10.45 -0.65
CA ALA A 311 -9.46 -10.10 -1.55
C ALA A 311 -9.70 -8.76 -2.28
N VAL A 312 -10.15 -7.74 -1.54
CA VAL A 312 -10.43 -6.41 -2.10
C VAL A 312 -9.27 -5.43 -1.90
N GLU A 313 -8.31 -5.79 -1.07
CA GLU A 313 -7.13 -4.95 -0.86
C GLU A 313 -5.88 -5.81 -0.68
N ILE A 314 -4.88 -5.56 -1.50
CA ILE A 314 -3.55 -6.13 -1.37
C ILE A 314 -2.69 -5.10 -0.63
N PRO A 315 -2.32 -5.34 0.63
CA PRO A 315 -1.38 -4.47 1.33
C PRO A 315 0.00 -4.59 0.68
N VAL A 316 0.64 -3.47 0.36
CA VAL A 316 1.93 -3.51 -0.35
C VAL A 316 3.05 -3.03 0.54
N TYR A 317 3.04 -1.77 0.98
CA TYR A 317 4.17 -1.21 1.71
C TYR A 317 3.78 -0.21 2.79
N GLN A 318 4.64 -0.14 3.81
CA GLN A 318 4.70 0.93 4.80
C GLN A 318 6.03 1.66 4.59
N ARG A 319 5.97 2.96 4.22
CA ARG A 319 7.15 3.79 3.99
C ARG A 319 7.54 4.60 5.23
N GLN A 320 8.68 5.25 5.15
CA GLN A 320 9.07 6.29 6.10
C GLN A 320 8.78 7.68 5.54
N ASN A 321 8.49 8.63 6.42
CA ASN A 321 8.53 10.05 6.13
C ASN A 321 9.95 10.55 6.40
N CYS A 322 10.38 11.47 5.55
CA CYS A 322 11.68 12.12 5.65
C CYS A 322 11.49 13.60 5.98
N VAL A 323 12.24 14.10 6.91
CA VAL A 323 12.37 15.53 7.17
C VAL A 323 13.83 15.89 7.01
N ILE A 324 14.12 16.87 6.17
CA ILE A 324 15.47 17.41 5.99
C ILE A 324 15.56 18.84 6.51
N ILE A 325 16.63 19.13 7.22
CA ILE A 325 16.88 20.38 7.92
C ILE A 325 18.25 20.91 7.49
N SER A 326 18.36 22.21 7.20
CA SER A 326 19.64 22.83 6.91
C SER A 326 20.55 22.83 8.15
N ALA A 327 21.54 21.94 8.17
CA ALA A 327 22.54 21.89 9.24
C ALA A 327 23.40 23.15 9.29
N GLN A 328 23.46 23.93 8.22
CA GLN A 328 24.25 25.18 8.14
C GLN A 328 23.51 26.40 8.69
N ARG A 329 22.19 26.44 8.58
CA ARG A 329 21.38 27.64 8.86
C ARG A 329 20.51 27.50 10.11
N VAL A 330 20.04 26.30 10.42
CA VAL A 330 19.17 26.03 11.56
C VAL A 330 20.02 25.66 12.78
N ASN A 331 19.64 26.19 13.94
CA ASN A 331 20.17 25.73 15.22
C ASN A 331 19.53 24.39 15.56
N LEU A 332 20.24 23.28 15.35
CA LEU A 332 19.69 21.93 15.52
C LEU A 332 19.26 21.61 16.96
N ASP A 333 19.74 22.35 17.95
CA ASP A 333 19.30 22.18 19.34
C ASP A 333 17.88 22.73 19.60
N THR A 334 17.31 23.41 18.61
CA THR A 334 15.97 24.04 18.69
C THR A 334 14.92 23.36 17.83
N VAL A 335 15.31 22.33 17.07
CA VAL A 335 14.33 21.54 16.30
C VAL A 335 13.51 20.66 17.23
N THR A 336 12.31 20.29 16.78
CA THR A 336 11.44 19.35 17.51
C THR A 336 12.22 18.07 17.83
N PRO A 337 12.48 17.78 19.13
CA PRO A 337 13.19 16.57 19.50
C PRO A 337 12.29 15.35 19.34
N ASP A 338 12.89 14.19 19.05
CA ASP A 338 12.20 12.88 19.07
C ASP A 338 10.89 12.87 18.28
N ILE A 339 10.94 13.37 17.03
CA ILE A 339 9.75 13.32 16.15
C ILE A 339 9.27 11.88 15.99
N THR A 340 7.96 11.71 15.96
CA THR A 340 7.30 10.41 15.82
C THR A 340 6.25 10.46 14.72
N THR A 341 5.64 9.34 14.41
CA THR A 341 4.47 9.25 13.54
C THR A 341 3.33 10.20 13.97
N TYR A 342 3.23 10.50 15.26
CA TYR A 342 2.15 11.29 15.87
C TYR A 342 2.57 12.68 16.37
N TRP A 343 3.87 12.94 16.45
CA TRP A 343 4.45 14.23 16.82
C TRP A 343 5.44 14.65 15.74
N GLN A 344 5.01 15.60 14.90
CA GLN A 344 5.69 15.97 13.68
C GLN A 344 6.69 17.11 13.93
N TRP A 345 7.63 17.30 13.01
CA TRP A 345 8.66 18.34 13.06
C TRP A 345 8.11 19.78 13.22
N TYR A 346 6.88 20.01 12.82
CA TYR A 346 6.22 21.33 12.91
C TYR A 346 5.43 21.55 14.21
N ASN A 347 5.41 20.60 15.14
CA ASN A 347 4.66 20.74 16.38
C ASN A 347 5.27 21.75 17.35
N ASP A 348 6.60 21.97 17.27
CA ASP A 348 7.34 22.89 18.15
C ASP A 348 8.02 24.01 17.33
N LEU A 349 7.41 24.45 16.22
CA LEU A 349 7.98 25.47 15.33
C LEU A 349 8.32 26.79 16.02
N GLU A 350 7.59 27.13 17.09
CA GLU A 350 7.84 28.34 17.88
C GLU A 350 9.17 28.32 18.65
N LEU A 351 9.79 27.13 18.81
CA LEU A 351 11.07 26.96 19.47
C LEU A 351 12.25 27.05 18.47
N LEU A 352 11.96 26.97 17.18
CA LEU A 352 12.96 26.92 16.13
C LEU A 352 13.70 28.24 16.01
N ASP A 353 15.05 28.18 15.96
CA ASP A 353 15.92 29.33 15.79
C ASP A 353 16.96 29.09 14.69
N LEU A 354 17.40 30.16 14.07
CA LEU A 354 18.48 30.15 13.08
C LEU A 354 19.84 30.40 13.77
N LYS A 355 20.90 29.92 13.13
CA LYS A 355 22.29 30.20 13.59
C LYS A 355 22.68 31.65 13.39
#